data_deff7c286472662b371c2ed8c56adb1c
#
_entry.id   deff7c286472662b371c2ed8c56adb1c
#
_cell.length_a   1.000
_cell.length_b   1.000
_cell.length_c   1.000
_cell.angle_alpha   90.00
_cell.angle_beta   90.00
_cell.angle_gamma   90.00
#
_symmetry.space_group_name_H-M   'P 1'
#
loop_
_entity.id
_entity.type
_entity.pdbx_description
1 polymer ?
#
loop_
_entity_poly.entity_id
_entity_poly.type
_entity_poly.pdbx_seq_one_letter_code
_entity_poly.pdbx_strand_id
1 'polypeptide(L)'
;EYIDEDSWVDFVIVQEISKNIDGNLKTSCWMYKERDENKLYMTALWDFDLAYGIVNWSNADEERNDASDCPGSGTYEDFMIINSSCPWIKKLYQQDEFRELLTERYTCYRTTVIAELQALIAEQAAYLAKAEDANYKLWKKNFSLGVANLQTWLNGRLEWLDEVWLIEN
;
A
#
# COMPACT_ATOMS: atom_id res chain seq x y z
N GLU A 1 4.83 -14.40 19.57
CA GLU A 1 4.71 -14.22 21.04
C GLU A 1 4.71 -12.74 21.46
N TYR A 2 5.53 -11.89 20.85
CA TYR A 2 5.68 -10.47 21.22
C TYR A 2 5.00 -9.47 20.26
N ILE A 3 4.36 -9.94 19.22
CA ILE A 3 3.58 -9.12 18.29
C ILE A 3 2.14 -9.61 18.22
N ASP A 4 1.23 -8.73 17.86
CA ASP A 4 -0.12 -9.10 17.45
C ASP A 4 -0.12 -9.37 15.95
N GLU A 5 -0.10 -10.64 15.57
CA GLU A 5 0.08 -11.05 14.17
C GLU A 5 -1.01 -10.53 13.26
N ASP A 6 -2.25 -10.44 13.73
CA ASP A 6 -3.37 -9.90 12.96
C ASP A 6 -3.11 -8.45 12.53
N SER A 7 -2.75 -7.58 13.47
CA SER A 7 -2.48 -6.18 13.17
C SER A 7 -1.25 -5.99 12.25
N TRP A 8 -0.24 -6.86 12.37
CA TRP A 8 0.94 -6.81 11.52
C TRP A 8 0.65 -7.31 10.12
N VAL A 9 -0.16 -8.35 9.98
CA VAL A 9 -0.60 -8.85 8.66
C VAL A 9 -1.45 -7.79 7.95
N ASP A 10 -2.43 -7.20 8.64
CA ASP A 10 -3.26 -6.13 8.06
C ASP A 10 -2.43 -4.94 7.61
N PHE A 11 -1.45 -4.52 8.43
CA PHE A 11 -0.52 -3.46 8.07
C PHE A 11 0.29 -3.81 6.81
N VAL A 12 0.88 -5.02 6.74
CA VAL A 12 1.66 -5.45 5.58
C VAL A 12 0.81 -5.46 4.32
N ILE A 13 -0.41 -5.99 4.38
CA ILE A 13 -1.32 -6.03 3.24
C ILE A 13 -1.60 -4.61 2.71
N VAL A 14 -1.97 -3.68 3.57
CA VAL A 14 -2.30 -2.31 3.16
C VAL A 14 -1.08 -1.59 2.59
N GLN A 15 0.08 -1.73 3.23
CA GLN A 15 1.33 -1.10 2.76
C GLN A 15 1.78 -1.68 1.41
N GLU A 16 1.63 -2.99 1.19
CA GLU A 16 1.96 -3.59 -0.09
C GLU A 16 0.94 -3.25 -1.18
N ILE A 17 -0.37 -3.24 -0.90
CA ILE A 17 -1.38 -2.80 -1.89
C ILE A 17 -1.09 -1.38 -2.37
N SER A 18 -0.80 -0.49 -1.44
CA SER A 18 -0.53 0.92 -1.74
C SER A 18 0.89 1.18 -2.24
N LYS A 19 1.81 0.25 -2.00
CA LYS A 19 3.25 0.42 -2.23
C LYS A 19 3.77 1.70 -1.60
N ASN A 20 3.37 1.95 -0.34
CA ASN A 20 3.69 3.17 0.39
C ASN A 20 5.15 3.17 0.85
N ILE A 21 5.91 4.11 0.34
CA ILE A 21 7.34 4.26 0.64
C ILE A 21 7.59 4.50 2.12
N ASP A 22 6.79 5.33 2.76
CA ASP A 22 6.97 5.70 4.16
C ASP A 22 6.45 4.62 5.12
N GLY A 23 5.74 3.62 4.61
CA GLY A 23 5.27 2.46 5.36
C GLY A 23 6.35 1.42 5.73
N ASN A 24 7.63 1.75 5.60
CA ASN A 24 8.76 0.81 5.73
C ASN A 24 9.33 0.66 7.15
N LEU A 25 8.59 1.04 8.18
CA LEU A 25 9.00 1.07 9.60
C LEU A 25 10.16 2.04 9.92
N LYS A 26 10.47 2.97 9.05
CA LYS A 26 11.43 4.06 9.28
C LYS A 26 10.74 5.37 9.61
N THR A 27 9.68 5.67 8.87
CA THR A 27 8.88 6.89 9.00
C THR A 27 7.40 6.53 8.94
N SER A 28 6.52 7.45 9.30
CA SER A 28 5.06 7.36 9.11
C SER A 28 4.39 6.06 9.58
N CYS A 29 5.01 5.36 10.52
CA CYS A 29 4.53 4.11 11.10
C CYS A 29 4.35 4.23 12.60
N TRP A 30 3.22 3.77 13.09
CA TRP A 30 2.86 3.87 14.49
C TRP A 30 2.59 2.48 15.06
N MET A 31 3.11 2.26 16.26
CA MET A 31 2.90 1.05 17.02
C MET A 31 2.49 1.41 18.44
N TYR A 32 1.74 0.54 19.09
CA TYR A 32 1.46 0.67 20.51
C TYR A 32 1.59 -0.65 21.24
N LYS A 33 1.76 -0.58 22.52
CA LYS A 33 1.77 -1.69 23.45
C LYS A 33 0.89 -1.33 24.65
N GLU A 34 -0.07 -2.20 24.92
CA GLU A 34 -0.87 -2.09 26.14
C GLU A 34 0.00 -2.27 27.39
N ARG A 35 -0.39 -1.60 28.49
CA ARG A 35 0.41 -1.61 29.73
C ARG A 35 0.64 -3.00 30.27
N ASP A 36 -0.42 -3.81 30.26
CA ASP A 36 -0.47 -5.12 30.93
C ASP A 36 -0.38 -6.31 29.93
N GLU A 37 -0.10 -6.04 28.68
CA GLU A 37 0.09 -7.04 27.62
C GLU A 37 1.54 -7.06 27.15
N ASN A 38 1.98 -8.19 26.59
CA ASN A 38 3.32 -8.36 26.04
C ASN A 38 3.38 -8.22 24.52
N LYS A 39 2.28 -7.84 23.88
CA LYS A 39 2.21 -7.73 22.42
C LYS A 39 2.42 -6.29 21.94
N LEU A 40 3.10 -6.16 20.83
CA LEU A 40 3.25 -4.94 20.06
C LEU A 40 2.28 -4.98 18.89
N TYR A 41 1.47 -3.95 18.76
CA TYR A 41 0.45 -3.79 17.73
C TYR A 41 0.87 -2.77 16.72
N MET A 42 0.65 -3.04 15.42
CA MET A 42 0.59 -1.99 14.41
C MET A 42 -0.72 -1.19 14.59
N THR A 43 -0.69 0.08 14.26
CA THR A 43 -1.86 0.93 14.44
C THR A 43 -2.11 1.84 13.23
N ALA A 44 -2.29 3.14 13.41
CA ALA A 44 -2.77 4.05 12.40
C ALA A 44 -2.07 3.90 11.04
N LEU A 45 -2.87 3.80 9.99
CA LEU A 45 -2.42 4.01 8.62
C LEU A 45 -2.25 5.51 8.41
N TRP A 46 -1.04 5.93 8.06
CA TRP A 46 -0.66 7.33 8.06
C TRP A 46 0.24 7.66 6.87
N ASP A 47 0.00 8.82 6.24
CA ASP A 47 0.91 9.45 5.27
C ASP A 47 1.12 8.62 4.00
N PHE A 48 0.08 8.55 3.16
CA PHE A 48 0.07 7.80 1.91
C PHE A 48 0.32 8.70 0.68
N ASP A 49 0.93 9.87 0.87
CA ASP A 49 1.21 10.82 -0.21
C ASP A 49 2.31 10.34 -1.18
N LEU A 50 3.16 9.40 -0.74
CA LEU A 50 4.16 8.71 -1.57
C LEU A 50 3.77 7.27 -1.93
N ALA A 51 2.47 7.01 -2.06
CA ALA A 51 1.89 5.71 -2.37
C ALA A 51 1.30 5.65 -3.79
N TYR A 52 0.75 4.50 -4.15
CA TYR A 52 -0.01 4.28 -5.40
C TYR A 52 0.74 4.67 -6.68
N GLY A 53 2.02 4.34 -6.76
CA GLY A 53 2.82 4.55 -7.95
C GLY A 53 3.23 6.00 -8.21
N ILE A 54 3.18 6.88 -7.21
CA ILE A 54 3.75 8.23 -7.32
C ILE A 54 5.26 8.19 -7.50
N VAL A 55 5.91 7.14 -7.00
CA VAL A 55 7.35 6.89 -7.14
C VAL A 55 7.60 5.54 -7.78
N ASN A 56 8.68 5.38 -8.54
CA ASN A 56 9.01 4.15 -9.26
C ASN A 56 10.14 3.36 -8.61
N TRP A 57 10.14 3.29 -7.30
CA TRP A 57 11.12 2.45 -6.58
C TRP A 57 10.56 1.03 -6.40
N SER A 58 11.40 0.06 -6.56
CA SER A 58 11.08 -1.32 -6.20
C SER A 58 11.36 -1.61 -4.72
N ASN A 59 12.12 -0.73 -4.06
CA ASN A 59 12.59 -0.90 -2.70
C ASN A 59 12.57 0.45 -1.97
N ALA A 60 12.04 0.47 -0.74
CA ALA A 60 11.93 1.68 0.09
C ALA A 60 13.27 2.31 0.51
N ASP A 61 14.38 1.58 0.31
CA ASP A 61 15.72 2.03 0.65
C ASP A 61 16.52 2.55 -0.55
N GLU A 62 15.99 2.42 -1.76
CA GLU A 62 16.62 2.95 -2.96
C GLU A 62 16.53 4.48 -3.01
N GLU A 63 17.50 5.09 -3.68
CA GLU A 63 17.49 6.53 -3.89
C GLU A 63 16.28 6.95 -4.75
N ARG A 64 15.62 8.00 -4.32
CA ARG A 64 14.40 8.49 -4.98
C ARG A 64 14.69 8.89 -6.42
N ASN A 65 14.15 8.16 -7.35
CA ASN A 65 14.03 8.57 -8.73
C ASN A 65 12.73 9.36 -8.87
N ASP A 66 12.79 10.65 -9.03
CA ASP A 66 11.63 11.53 -9.22
C ASP A 66 10.88 11.16 -10.51
N ALA A 67 10.16 10.07 -10.43
CA ALA A 67 9.59 9.48 -11.61
C ALA A 67 8.33 10.19 -12.05
N SER A 68 7.56 10.77 -11.18
CA SER A 68 6.39 11.49 -11.65
C SER A 68 5.65 12.24 -10.56
N ASP A 69 5.08 13.32 -10.98
CA ASP A 69 4.07 14.08 -10.28
C ASP A 69 2.65 13.53 -10.44
N CYS A 70 2.50 12.31 -10.99
CA CYS A 70 1.21 11.74 -11.32
C CYS A 70 1.05 10.38 -10.64
N PRO A 71 0.00 10.15 -9.84
CA PRO A 71 -0.31 8.84 -9.30
C PRO A 71 -0.38 7.80 -10.41
N GLY A 72 0.10 6.59 -10.12
CA GLY A 72 0.02 5.47 -11.02
C GLY A 72 1.11 5.39 -12.10
N SER A 73 2.12 6.24 -12.07
CA SER A 73 3.21 6.20 -13.06
C SER A 73 4.40 5.35 -12.64
N GLY A 74 4.53 5.02 -11.36
CA GLY A 74 5.55 4.11 -10.85
C GLY A 74 5.22 2.65 -11.13
N THR A 75 6.22 1.75 -10.97
CA THR A 75 6.01 0.32 -11.14
C THR A 75 5.05 -0.25 -10.09
N TYR A 76 4.17 -1.15 -10.52
CA TYR A 76 3.25 -1.87 -9.64
C TYR A 76 3.78 -3.25 -9.21
N GLU A 77 4.83 -3.73 -9.83
CA GLU A 77 5.50 -4.99 -9.48
C GLU A 77 6.42 -4.82 -8.25
N ASP A 78 6.95 -5.90 -7.75
CA ASP A 78 7.83 -6.01 -6.59
C ASP A 78 7.21 -5.65 -5.23
N PHE A 79 7.71 -6.30 -4.19
CA PHE A 79 7.35 -5.95 -2.82
C PHE A 79 8.06 -4.68 -2.36
N MET A 80 7.35 -3.80 -1.66
CA MET A 80 7.88 -2.57 -1.12
C MET A 80 8.46 -2.79 0.29
N ILE A 81 7.59 -3.09 1.26
CA ILE A 81 8.06 -3.19 2.65
C ILE A 81 8.65 -4.56 2.99
N ILE A 82 8.21 -5.63 2.32
CA ILE A 82 8.76 -6.97 2.49
C ILE A 82 10.23 -7.00 2.03
N ASN A 83 10.55 -6.25 0.95
CA ASN A 83 11.92 -6.13 0.42
C ASN A 83 12.74 -4.98 1.02
N SER A 84 12.15 -4.19 1.91
CA SER A 84 12.86 -3.07 2.53
C SER A 84 14.05 -3.54 3.37
N SER A 85 14.99 -2.63 3.66
CA SER A 85 16.13 -2.90 4.56
C SER A 85 15.70 -3.12 6.01
N CYS A 86 14.45 -2.80 6.37
CA CYS A 86 13.94 -3.10 7.70
C CYS A 86 13.77 -4.61 7.88
N PRO A 87 14.53 -5.24 8.78
CA PRO A 87 14.58 -6.69 8.85
C PRO A 87 13.34 -7.32 9.47
N TRP A 88 12.45 -6.54 10.09
CA TRP A 88 11.32 -7.08 10.85
C TRP A 88 10.27 -7.69 9.93
N ILE A 89 9.76 -6.94 8.98
CA ILE A 89 8.76 -7.44 8.03
C ILE A 89 9.33 -8.58 7.19
N LYS A 90 10.56 -8.42 6.70
CA LYS A 90 11.22 -9.47 5.92
C LYS A 90 11.35 -10.78 6.69
N LYS A 91 11.69 -10.73 8.00
CA LYS A 91 11.78 -11.92 8.84
C LYS A 91 10.44 -12.52 9.16
N LEU A 92 9.39 -11.71 9.35
CA LEU A 92 8.03 -12.20 9.52
C LEU A 92 7.56 -12.91 8.26
N TYR A 93 7.75 -12.32 7.11
CA TYR A 93 7.38 -12.91 5.82
C TYR A 93 8.14 -14.20 5.47
N GLN A 94 9.28 -14.48 6.12
CA GLN A 94 10.00 -15.75 6.01
C GLN A 94 9.38 -16.89 6.85
N GLN A 95 8.45 -16.59 7.77
CA GLN A 95 7.76 -17.59 8.57
C GLN A 95 6.53 -18.11 7.82
N ASP A 96 6.37 -19.42 7.76
CA ASP A 96 5.26 -20.06 7.04
C ASP A 96 3.91 -19.62 7.62
N GLU A 97 3.78 -19.64 8.95
CA GLU A 97 2.56 -19.25 9.64
C GLU A 97 2.15 -17.80 9.35
N PHE A 98 3.11 -16.89 9.23
CA PHE A 98 2.82 -15.49 8.89
C PHE A 98 2.33 -15.38 7.44
N ARG A 99 2.94 -16.10 6.49
CA ARG A 99 2.51 -16.10 5.09
C ARG A 99 1.12 -16.73 4.92
N GLU A 100 0.85 -17.83 5.61
CA GLU A 100 -0.48 -18.49 5.61
C GLU A 100 -1.55 -17.53 6.09
N LEU A 101 -1.34 -16.86 7.23
CA LEU A 101 -2.28 -15.86 7.77
C LEU A 101 -2.44 -14.67 6.82
N LEU A 102 -1.35 -14.20 6.19
CA LEU A 102 -1.39 -13.11 5.21
C LEU A 102 -2.21 -13.51 3.98
N THR A 103 -1.98 -14.70 3.44
CA THR A 103 -2.71 -15.22 2.27
C THR A 103 -4.20 -15.37 2.58
N GLU A 104 -4.56 -15.95 3.72
CA GLU A 104 -5.95 -16.07 4.17
C GLU A 104 -6.62 -14.68 4.28
N ARG A 105 -5.96 -13.74 4.95
CA ARG A 105 -6.46 -12.39 5.16
C ARG A 105 -6.60 -11.61 3.85
N TYR A 106 -5.59 -11.69 2.99
CA TYR A 106 -5.62 -11.05 1.67
C TYR A 106 -6.75 -11.62 0.80
N THR A 107 -6.95 -12.95 0.80
CA THR A 107 -8.05 -13.62 0.09
C THR A 107 -9.41 -13.07 0.53
N CYS A 108 -9.61 -12.93 1.83
CA CYS A 108 -10.82 -12.33 2.38
C CYS A 108 -11.00 -10.88 1.91
N TYR A 109 -9.96 -10.05 2.04
CA TYR A 109 -10.03 -8.64 1.64
C TYR A 109 -10.18 -8.48 0.14
N ARG A 110 -9.54 -9.31 -0.67
CA ARG A 110 -9.61 -9.25 -2.14
C ARG A 110 -11.02 -9.41 -2.67
N THR A 111 -11.84 -10.24 -1.99
CA THR A 111 -13.23 -10.52 -2.37
C THR A 111 -14.25 -9.62 -1.68
N THR A 112 -13.82 -8.79 -0.74
CA THR A 112 -14.70 -7.89 0.04
C THR A 112 -14.30 -6.43 -0.18
N VAL A 113 -13.57 -5.84 0.74
CA VAL A 113 -13.25 -4.40 0.73
C VAL A 113 -12.42 -3.95 -0.46
N ILE A 114 -11.47 -4.80 -0.92
CA ILE A 114 -10.63 -4.45 -2.08
C ILE A 114 -11.45 -4.45 -3.38
N ALA A 115 -12.45 -5.32 -3.49
CA ALA A 115 -13.32 -5.37 -4.65
C ALA A 115 -14.10 -4.05 -4.88
N GLU A 116 -14.29 -3.26 -3.83
CA GLU A 116 -15.01 -1.99 -3.89
C GLU A 116 -14.11 -0.78 -4.22
N LEU A 117 -12.78 -0.93 -4.21
CA LEU A 117 -11.85 0.20 -4.37
C LEU A 117 -12.04 0.95 -5.70
N GLN A 118 -12.26 0.25 -6.80
CA GLN A 118 -12.45 0.91 -8.10
C GLN A 118 -13.73 1.74 -8.15
N ALA A 119 -14.81 1.24 -7.53
CA ALA A 119 -16.06 1.99 -7.42
C ALA A 119 -15.88 3.22 -6.52
N LEU A 120 -15.18 3.08 -5.40
CA LEU A 120 -14.86 4.18 -4.49
C LEU A 120 -14.02 5.26 -5.18
N ILE A 121 -12.98 4.87 -5.95
CA ILE A 121 -12.17 5.83 -6.71
C ILE A 121 -13.05 6.60 -7.70
N ALA A 122 -13.94 5.93 -8.43
CA ALA A 122 -14.82 6.56 -9.40
C ALA A 122 -15.81 7.53 -8.73
N GLU A 123 -16.39 7.15 -7.60
CA GLU A 123 -17.28 8.00 -6.81
C GLU A 123 -16.58 9.26 -6.31
N GLN A 124 -15.41 9.10 -5.70
CA GLN A 124 -14.61 10.21 -5.18
C GLN A 124 -14.11 11.12 -6.31
N ALA A 125 -13.72 10.55 -7.45
CA ALA A 125 -13.33 11.32 -8.62
C ALA A 125 -14.48 12.19 -9.14
N ALA A 126 -15.69 11.64 -9.22
CA ALA A 126 -16.88 12.40 -9.63
C ALA A 126 -17.21 13.53 -8.65
N TYR A 127 -17.05 13.30 -7.36
CA TYR A 127 -17.26 14.32 -6.32
C TYR A 127 -16.23 15.45 -6.45
N LEU A 128 -14.94 15.12 -6.63
CA LEU A 128 -13.81 16.05 -6.68
C LEU A 128 -13.70 16.78 -8.03
N ALA A 129 -14.30 16.27 -9.11
CA ALA A 129 -14.24 16.88 -10.44
C ALA A 129 -14.68 18.35 -10.45
N LYS A 130 -15.57 18.74 -9.54
CA LYS A 130 -16.02 20.13 -9.38
C LYS A 130 -14.91 21.11 -9.02
N ALA A 131 -13.82 20.62 -8.44
CA ALA A 131 -12.67 21.42 -8.05
C ALA A 131 -11.50 21.36 -9.08
N GLU A 132 -11.64 20.57 -10.16
CA GLU A 132 -10.56 20.30 -11.13
C GLU A 132 -9.98 21.59 -11.74
N ASP A 133 -10.84 22.50 -12.20
CA ASP A 133 -10.40 23.77 -12.80
C ASP A 133 -9.59 24.64 -11.84
N ALA A 134 -10.03 24.74 -10.60
CA ALA A 134 -9.35 25.50 -9.55
C ALA A 134 -8.00 24.87 -9.21
N ASN A 135 -7.98 23.54 -9.07
CA ASN A 135 -6.76 22.78 -8.84
C ASN A 135 -5.75 22.95 -9.97
N TYR A 136 -6.20 22.82 -11.22
CA TYR A 136 -5.33 22.99 -12.39
C TYR A 136 -4.76 24.40 -12.49
N LYS A 137 -5.53 25.43 -12.18
CA LYS A 137 -5.03 26.83 -12.18
C LYS A 137 -3.88 27.04 -11.20
N LEU A 138 -3.93 26.40 -10.04
CA LEU A 138 -2.91 26.52 -9.00
C LEU A 138 -1.70 25.63 -9.26
N TRP A 139 -1.93 24.34 -9.49
CA TRP A 139 -0.91 23.30 -9.45
C TRP A 139 -0.48 22.78 -10.82
N LYS A 140 -1.24 23.10 -11.88
CA LYS A 140 -1.02 22.59 -13.25
C LYS A 140 -1.01 21.08 -13.35
N LYS A 141 -1.72 20.38 -12.45
CA LYS A 141 -1.86 18.93 -12.45
C LYS A 141 -3.19 18.53 -13.08
N ASN A 142 -3.15 17.56 -13.98
CA ASN A 142 -4.34 17.02 -14.62
C ASN A 142 -4.99 15.98 -13.74
N PHE A 143 -6.12 16.31 -13.14
CA PHE A 143 -6.84 15.46 -12.20
C PHE A 143 -7.38 14.19 -12.88
N SER A 144 -8.06 14.34 -14.02
CA SER A 144 -8.67 13.21 -14.73
C SER A 144 -7.62 12.19 -15.20
N LEU A 145 -6.46 12.66 -15.66
CA LEU A 145 -5.33 11.79 -15.99
C LEU A 145 -4.79 11.07 -14.73
N GLY A 146 -4.68 11.78 -13.62
CA GLY A 146 -4.25 11.20 -12.35
C GLY A 146 -5.18 10.09 -11.87
N VAL A 147 -6.49 10.28 -11.98
CA VAL A 147 -7.49 9.24 -11.64
C VAL A 147 -7.35 8.01 -12.54
N ALA A 148 -7.24 8.22 -13.86
CA ALA A 148 -7.10 7.11 -14.82
C ALA A 148 -5.81 6.30 -14.56
N ASN A 149 -4.71 6.98 -14.30
CA ASN A 149 -3.43 6.35 -13.96
C ASN A 149 -3.51 5.55 -12.64
N LEU A 150 -4.13 6.13 -11.60
CA LEU A 150 -4.35 5.45 -10.33
C LEU A 150 -5.15 4.16 -10.51
N GLN A 151 -6.24 4.20 -11.26
CA GLN A 151 -7.08 3.02 -11.50
C GLN A 151 -6.31 1.92 -12.27
N THR A 152 -5.57 2.31 -13.30
CA THR A 152 -4.75 1.38 -14.08
C THR A 152 -3.64 0.75 -13.24
N TRP A 153 -2.94 1.57 -12.48
CA TRP A 153 -1.86 1.12 -11.62
C TRP A 153 -2.37 0.17 -10.52
N LEU A 154 -3.49 0.53 -9.85
CA LEU A 154 -4.07 -0.30 -8.81
C LEU A 154 -4.51 -1.66 -9.34
N ASN A 155 -5.09 -1.73 -10.55
CA ASN A 155 -5.43 -3.00 -11.18
C ASN A 155 -4.18 -3.86 -11.40
N GLY A 156 -3.14 -3.31 -12.03
CA GLY A 156 -1.88 -4.03 -12.23
C GLY A 156 -1.25 -4.49 -10.91
N ARG A 157 -1.30 -3.63 -9.86
CA ARG A 157 -0.80 -3.97 -8.53
C ARG A 157 -1.54 -5.15 -7.92
N LEU A 158 -2.87 -5.14 -7.98
CA LEU A 158 -3.69 -6.22 -7.44
C LEU A 158 -3.52 -7.53 -8.22
N GLU A 159 -3.41 -7.47 -9.56
CA GLU A 159 -3.12 -8.64 -10.40
C GLU A 159 -1.77 -9.26 -10.02
N TRP A 160 -0.73 -8.44 -9.87
CA TRP A 160 0.58 -8.92 -9.43
C TRP A 160 0.56 -9.52 -8.02
N LEU A 161 -0.15 -8.90 -7.06
CA LEU A 161 -0.29 -9.45 -5.71
C LEU A 161 -1.10 -10.76 -5.70
N ASP A 162 -2.13 -10.88 -6.56
CA ASP A 162 -2.87 -12.12 -6.74
C ASP A 162 -1.94 -13.26 -7.23
N GLU A 163 -1.03 -12.98 -8.17
CA GLU A 163 -0.04 -13.95 -8.65
C GLU A 163 0.86 -14.43 -7.51
N VAL A 164 1.50 -13.50 -6.79
CA VAL A 164 2.52 -13.84 -5.79
C VAL A 164 1.95 -14.34 -4.46
N TRP A 165 0.71 -14.01 -4.13
CA TRP A 165 0.11 -14.41 -2.86
C TRP A 165 -0.94 -15.52 -2.96
N LEU A 166 -1.60 -15.67 -4.12
CA LEU A 166 -2.68 -16.66 -4.27
C LEU A 166 -2.32 -17.83 -5.20
N ILE A 167 -1.37 -17.66 -6.12
CA ILE A 167 -1.04 -18.66 -7.13
C ILE A 167 0.30 -19.35 -6.85
N GLU A 168 1.32 -18.61 -6.42
CA GLU A 168 2.68 -19.12 -6.21
C GLU A 168 2.93 -19.70 -4.80
N ASN A 169 1.95 -19.63 -3.89
CA ASN A 169 2.04 -20.17 -2.53
C ASN A 169 1.42 -21.57 -2.40
#